data_7740f15cc067edc639b92a16599ea74e
#
_entry.id   7740f15cc067edc639b92a16599ea74e
#
_cell.length_a   1.000
_cell.length_b   1.000
_cell.length_c   1.000
_cell.angle_alpha   90.00
_cell.angle_beta   90.00
_cell.angle_gamma   90.00
#
_symmetry.space_group_name_H-M   'P 1'
#
loop_
_entity.id
_entity.type
_entity.pdbx_description
1 polymer ?
#
loop_
_entity_poly.entity_id
_entity_poly.type
_entity_poly.pdbx_seq_one_letter_code
_entity_poly.pdbx_strand_id
1 'polypeptide(L)'
;MKAINHFMKNNPFVSETFTTIWSTHFNASKPGVNFKFLKDVAFVKSGILPLYYNVGKNITNGMSYDVNPKEKDFKGKAFLMHDVPSYFNLETPSASALKSFKVPQYKGFLAELDAFDSYDAFAKSQFKSNTRYKFRRNQERLEACFNISYSIYNEPIEKVAYQAIMDGFKGLLTKRFNELEKDNDILGTWDYYYDLIFKMLQEKRALLIVISNDDKPIGVSLSFLSDTTMFYAITSFDTDYYRFNLGHTTIIKLFNWCFDNGYTIYDFSKGEYEYKNRWTNKEYTYENHVLYDSKSMVASAIAKFIKSKYALKQYLRDKNVNEKYVKLKFLLKGKKRQTVTRRKYTIAYLEAKEDTSVMELIDLNRVDFSFLKSIVYDELYKKPEAISGLQIYKTKSLGNASYYVVGEEVNYKIILD
;
A
#
# COMPACT_ATOMS: atom_id res chain seq x y z
N MET A 1 5.30 23.98 -20.91
CA MET A 1 4.55 22.92 -20.24
C MET A 1 3.21 22.76 -20.94
N LYS A 2 3.01 21.72 -21.73
CA LYS A 2 1.69 21.39 -22.28
C LYS A 2 0.86 20.85 -21.12
N ALA A 3 -0.25 21.50 -20.80
CA ALA A 3 -1.26 20.94 -19.91
C ALA A 3 -1.77 19.65 -20.58
N ILE A 4 -1.34 18.52 -20.09
CA ILE A 4 -1.78 17.22 -20.56
C ILE A 4 -3.16 17.03 -19.91
N ASN A 5 -4.23 17.22 -20.69
CA ASN A 5 -5.57 16.76 -20.32
C ASN A 5 -5.51 15.23 -20.30
N HIS A 6 -5.19 14.68 -19.15
CA HIS A 6 -5.18 13.24 -18.95
C HIS A 6 -6.59 12.75 -18.63
N PHE A 7 -7.43 12.65 -19.65
CA PHE A 7 -8.48 11.65 -19.60
C PHE A 7 -7.77 10.30 -19.51
N MET A 8 -7.84 9.68 -18.33
CA MET A 8 -7.17 8.42 -18.07
C MET A 8 -7.92 7.31 -18.79
N LYS A 9 -7.35 6.82 -19.88
CA LYS A 9 -7.85 5.62 -20.56
C LYS A 9 -7.61 4.41 -19.68
N ASN A 10 -8.51 3.44 -19.74
CA ASN A 10 -8.43 2.18 -18.98
C ASN A 10 -8.24 2.36 -17.45
N ASN A 11 -8.90 3.37 -16.88
CA ASN A 11 -8.87 3.57 -15.44
C ASN A 11 -9.45 2.34 -14.70
N PRO A 12 -8.68 1.65 -13.84
CA PRO A 12 -9.15 0.46 -13.16
C PRO A 12 -10.34 0.73 -12.23
N PHE A 13 -10.43 1.93 -11.64
CA PHE A 13 -11.43 2.27 -10.63
C PHE A 13 -12.81 2.66 -11.18
N VAL A 14 -12.95 2.73 -12.50
CA VAL A 14 -14.24 2.92 -13.20
C VAL A 14 -14.60 1.73 -14.09
N SER A 15 -13.78 0.68 -14.07
CA SER A 15 -14.05 -0.53 -14.87
C SER A 15 -15.30 -1.26 -14.41
N GLU A 16 -15.91 -2.02 -15.30
CA GLU A 16 -17.05 -2.87 -14.98
C GLU A 16 -16.73 -3.88 -13.89
N THR A 17 -15.54 -4.49 -13.95
CA THR A 17 -15.04 -5.42 -12.94
C THR A 17 -14.97 -4.77 -11.57
N PHE A 18 -14.38 -3.57 -11.46
CA PHE A 18 -14.31 -2.85 -10.20
C PHE A 18 -15.70 -2.54 -9.64
N THR A 19 -16.58 -2.00 -10.48
CA THR A 19 -17.92 -1.57 -10.05
C THR A 19 -18.80 -2.75 -9.65
N THR A 20 -18.68 -3.88 -10.34
CA THR A 20 -19.44 -5.12 -10.05
C THR A 20 -18.99 -5.73 -8.74
N ILE A 21 -17.67 -5.93 -8.55
CA ILE A 21 -17.15 -6.55 -7.34
C ILE A 21 -17.39 -5.65 -6.12
N TRP A 22 -17.18 -4.33 -6.28
CA TRP A 22 -17.51 -3.40 -5.20
C TRP A 22 -18.99 -3.46 -4.82
N SER A 23 -19.89 -3.53 -5.81
CA SER A 23 -21.33 -3.60 -5.56
C SER A 23 -21.73 -4.91 -4.87
N THR A 24 -21.07 -6.01 -5.19
CA THR A 24 -21.28 -7.30 -4.52
C THR A 24 -20.95 -7.21 -3.03
N HIS A 25 -19.82 -6.64 -2.68
CA HIS A 25 -19.37 -6.61 -1.29
C HIS A 25 -19.95 -5.46 -0.45
N PHE A 26 -20.29 -4.31 -1.08
CA PHE A 26 -20.65 -3.10 -0.34
C PHE A 26 -22.03 -2.50 -0.66
N ASN A 27 -22.75 -3.06 -1.63
CA ASN A 27 -24.06 -2.54 -2.05
C ASN A 27 -25.13 -3.62 -2.16
N ALA A 28 -25.03 -4.68 -1.36
CA ALA A 28 -25.95 -5.82 -1.37
C ALA A 28 -26.20 -6.37 -2.81
N SER A 29 -25.14 -6.45 -3.60
CA SER A 29 -25.14 -6.86 -5.02
C SER A 29 -26.02 -6.02 -5.95
N LYS A 30 -26.50 -4.85 -5.51
CA LYS A 30 -27.22 -3.93 -6.38
C LYS A 30 -26.25 -3.18 -7.28
N PRO A 31 -26.43 -3.20 -8.61
CA PRO A 31 -25.53 -2.48 -9.52
C PRO A 31 -25.59 -0.98 -9.28
N GLY A 32 -24.51 -0.31 -9.63
CA GLY A 32 -24.48 1.15 -9.69
C GLY A 32 -25.40 1.67 -10.80
N VAL A 33 -25.82 2.93 -10.66
CA VAL A 33 -26.60 3.65 -11.66
C VAL A 33 -25.67 4.49 -12.52
N ASN A 34 -25.76 4.35 -13.84
CA ASN A 34 -25.00 5.16 -14.78
C ASN A 34 -25.85 6.35 -15.24
N PHE A 35 -25.16 7.47 -15.51
CA PHE A 35 -25.77 8.69 -16.05
C PHE A 35 -25.08 9.05 -17.37
N LYS A 36 -25.87 9.44 -18.38
CA LYS A 36 -25.34 9.75 -19.71
C LYS A 36 -24.47 11.00 -19.75
N PHE A 37 -24.68 11.93 -18.78
CA PHE A 37 -23.88 13.15 -18.68
C PHE A 37 -22.46 12.91 -18.14
N LEU A 38 -22.21 11.76 -17.49
CA LEU A 38 -20.88 11.33 -17.01
C LEU A 38 -20.56 9.96 -17.59
N LYS A 39 -19.50 9.90 -18.39
CA LYS A 39 -19.01 8.62 -18.89
C LYS A 39 -18.27 7.86 -17.81
N ASP A 40 -18.37 6.55 -17.88
CA ASP A 40 -17.58 5.55 -17.18
C ASP A 40 -17.68 5.58 -15.64
N VAL A 41 -18.60 6.34 -15.07
CA VAL A 41 -18.78 6.40 -13.62
C VAL A 41 -20.13 5.83 -13.22
N ALA A 42 -20.12 4.78 -12.41
CA ALA A 42 -21.30 4.25 -11.76
C ALA A 42 -21.52 4.91 -10.39
N PHE A 43 -22.77 5.11 -10.04
CA PHE A 43 -23.20 5.79 -8.81
C PHE A 43 -24.13 4.96 -7.95
N VAL A 44 -24.10 5.25 -6.65
CA VAL A 44 -25.07 4.73 -5.69
C VAL A 44 -25.87 5.89 -5.11
N LYS A 45 -27.18 5.74 -5.05
CA LYS A 45 -28.08 6.75 -4.47
C LYS A 45 -27.97 6.79 -2.95
N SER A 46 -27.90 7.98 -2.37
CA SER A 46 -27.83 8.19 -0.94
C SER A 46 -29.23 8.37 -0.32
N GLY A 47 -29.84 7.28 0.11
CA GLY A 47 -31.15 7.30 0.75
C GLY A 47 -32.25 7.92 -0.14
N ILE A 48 -33.11 8.75 0.41
CA ILE A 48 -34.25 9.39 -0.28
C ILE A 48 -33.85 10.68 -1.01
N LEU A 49 -32.70 11.29 -0.65
CA LEU A 49 -32.24 12.53 -1.28
C LEU A 49 -31.80 12.32 -2.72
N PRO A 50 -31.89 13.33 -3.61
CA PRO A 50 -31.37 13.27 -4.97
C PRO A 50 -29.85 13.44 -5.00
N LEU A 51 -29.16 12.72 -4.10
CA LEU A 51 -27.70 12.68 -3.96
C LEU A 51 -27.18 11.31 -4.39
N TYR A 52 -26.16 11.33 -5.21
CA TYR A 52 -25.46 10.16 -5.71
C TYR A 52 -23.96 10.26 -5.40
N TYR A 53 -23.34 9.15 -5.02
CA TYR A 53 -21.89 9.09 -4.85
C TYR A 53 -21.31 7.96 -5.70
N ASN A 54 -20.07 8.14 -6.16
CA ASN A 54 -19.41 7.17 -7.02
C ASN A 54 -19.30 5.79 -6.33
N VAL A 55 -19.45 4.72 -7.11
CA VAL A 55 -19.04 3.37 -6.69
C VAL A 55 -17.54 3.44 -6.28
N GLY A 56 -17.15 2.66 -5.27
CA GLY A 56 -15.81 2.73 -4.70
C GLY A 56 -15.65 3.76 -3.57
N LYS A 57 -16.48 4.80 -3.52
CA LYS A 57 -16.37 5.89 -2.52
C LYS A 57 -14.92 6.31 -2.34
N ASN A 58 -14.36 6.14 -1.14
CA ASN A 58 -13.02 6.55 -0.75
C ASN A 58 -11.97 5.41 -0.79
N ILE A 59 -12.29 4.27 -1.39
CA ILE A 59 -11.33 3.15 -1.54
C ILE A 59 -10.70 3.07 -2.94
N THR A 60 -10.91 4.09 -3.76
CA THR A 60 -10.22 4.26 -5.05
C THR A 60 -8.89 5.01 -4.86
N ASN A 61 -7.95 4.80 -5.80
CA ASN A 61 -6.68 5.53 -5.80
C ASN A 61 -6.62 6.61 -6.88
N GLY A 62 -7.68 6.73 -7.71
CA GLY A 62 -7.71 7.74 -8.78
C GLY A 62 -9.01 7.71 -9.57
N MET A 63 -10.05 8.34 -9.05
CA MET A 63 -11.32 8.47 -9.76
C MET A 63 -11.19 9.49 -10.91
N SER A 64 -11.55 9.09 -12.13
CA SER A 64 -11.64 9.98 -13.30
C SER A 64 -13.02 9.92 -13.92
N TYR A 65 -13.39 10.97 -14.64
CA TYR A 65 -14.66 11.06 -15.37
C TYR A 65 -14.55 12.02 -16.53
N ASP A 66 -15.44 11.86 -17.52
CA ASP A 66 -15.60 12.79 -18.63
C ASP A 66 -17.06 13.29 -18.68
N VAL A 67 -17.25 14.60 -18.85
CA VAL A 67 -18.57 15.23 -18.85
C VAL A 67 -19.09 15.36 -20.27
N ASN A 68 -20.22 14.73 -20.55
CA ASN A 68 -20.96 14.94 -21.78
C ASN A 68 -21.95 16.14 -21.65
N PRO A 69 -21.64 17.33 -22.17
CA PRO A 69 -22.44 18.52 -21.95
C PRO A 69 -23.79 18.49 -22.66
N LYS A 70 -24.00 17.56 -23.60
CA LYS A 70 -25.26 17.42 -24.36
C LYS A 70 -26.35 16.76 -23.52
N GLU A 71 -25.96 15.90 -22.59
CA GLU A 71 -26.89 15.16 -21.74
C GLU A 71 -27.33 15.98 -20.55
N LYS A 72 -28.56 15.77 -20.09
CA LYS A 72 -29.21 16.59 -19.05
C LYS A 72 -29.82 15.73 -17.92
N ASP A 73 -29.48 14.47 -17.85
CA ASP A 73 -30.01 13.54 -16.84
C ASP A 73 -29.46 13.82 -15.41
N PHE A 74 -28.58 14.81 -15.26
CA PHE A 74 -28.18 15.41 -13.98
C PHE A 74 -29.27 16.31 -13.35
N LYS A 75 -30.32 16.71 -14.10
CA LYS A 75 -31.33 17.65 -13.62
C LYS A 75 -31.92 17.21 -12.28
N GLY A 76 -32.05 18.18 -11.36
CA GLY A 76 -32.58 17.97 -10.02
C GLY A 76 -31.68 17.19 -9.06
N LYS A 77 -30.44 16.86 -9.43
CA LYS A 77 -29.57 15.96 -8.68
C LYS A 77 -28.23 16.60 -8.31
N ALA A 78 -27.63 16.03 -7.25
CA ALA A 78 -26.24 16.30 -6.86
C ALA A 78 -25.44 14.98 -6.88
N PHE A 79 -24.16 15.09 -7.27
CA PHE A 79 -23.24 13.96 -7.43
C PHE A 79 -21.96 14.26 -6.66
N LEU A 80 -21.52 13.31 -5.86
CA LEU A 80 -20.27 13.39 -5.12
C LEU A 80 -19.31 12.34 -5.65
N MET A 81 -18.20 12.76 -6.21
CA MET A 81 -17.08 11.90 -6.59
C MET A 81 -15.95 12.08 -5.62
N HIS A 82 -15.55 10.98 -5.00
CA HIS A 82 -14.43 10.92 -4.09
C HIS A 82 -13.13 10.62 -4.84
N ASP A 83 -12.01 10.99 -4.24
CA ASP A 83 -10.67 10.56 -4.63
C ASP A 83 -10.28 10.91 -6.07
N VAL A 84 -10.63 12.11 -6.51
CA VAL A 84 -10.20 12.66 -7.80
C VAL A 84 -8.82 13.31 -7.63
N PRO A 85 -7.76 12.78 -8.26
CA PRO A 85 -6.44 13.42 -8.23
C PRO A 85 -6.44 14.76 -8.98
N SER A 86 -5.92 15.81 -8.37
CA SER A 86 -5.91 17.14 -8.99
C SER A 86 -5.08 17.20 -10.29
N TYR A 87 -4.08 16.31 -10.44
CA TYR A 87 -3.27 16.25 -11.67
C TYR A 87 -4.03 15.69 -12.90
N PHE A 88 -5.22 15.11 -12.72
CA PHE A 88 -6.08 14.73 -13.84
C PHE A 88 -6.67 15.94 -14.56
N ASN A 89 -6.66 17.11 -13.95
CA ASN A 89 -7.14 18.38 -14.52
C ASN A 89 -8.56 18.28 -15.12
N LEU A 90 -9.45 17.54 -14.45
CA LEU A 90 -10.82 17.35 -14.94
C LEU A 90 -11.59 18.67 -14.86
N GLU A 91 -12.13 19.10 -16.02
CA GLU A 91 -12.91 20.33 -16.14
C GLU A 91 -14.40 20.03 -16.19
N THR A 92 -15.19 20.93 -15.60
CA THR A 92 -16.64 20.91 -15.73
C THR A 92 -17.05 22.05 -16.68
N PRO A 93 -17.90 21.81 -17.69
CA PRO A 93 -18.34 22.87 -18.59
C PRO A 93 -19.01 24.01 -17.83
N SER A 94 -18.46 25.21 -17.95
CA SER A 94 -18.93 26.40 -17.21
C SER A 94 -20.21 27.03 -17.74
N ALA A 95 -20.59 26.72 -18.99
CA ALA A 95 -21.72 27.32 -19.69
C ALA A 95 -23.06 26.60 -19.50
N SER A 96 -23.12 25.55 -18.66
CA SER A 96 -24.32 24.74 -18.46
C SER A 96 -24.96 24.97 -17.07
N ALA A 97 -26.18 24.47 -16.87
CA ALA A 97 -26.81 24.38 -15.56
C ALA A 97 -26.04 23.46 -14.60
N LEU A 98 -25.17 22.60 -15.12
CA LEU A 98 -24.28 21.78 -14.32
C LEU A 98 -23.15 22.64 -13.76
N LYS A 99 -23.03 22.68 -12.44
CA LYS A 99 -21.92 23.34 -11.72
C LYS A 99 -21.18 22.37 -10.84
N SER A 100 -19.97 22.73 -10.41
CA SER A 100 -19.14 21.90 -9.55
C SER A 100 -18.48 22.69 -8.44
N PHE A 101 -18.18 21.98 -7.35
CA PHE A 101 -17.21 22.36 -6.32
C PHE A 101 -16.09 21.30 -6.30
N LYS A 102 -14.85 21.76 -6.27
CA LYS A 102 -13.68 20.94 -5.98
C LYS A 102 -13.28 21.19 -4.53
N VAL A 103 -13.28 20.16 -3.71
CA VAL A 103 -13.02 20.27 -2.26
C VAL A 103 -11.77 19.46 -1.93
N PRO A 104 -10.64 20.11 -1.65
CA PRO A 104 -9.39 19.43 -1.29
C PRO A 104 -9.56 18.50 -0.09
N GLN A 105 -8.89 17.37 -0.12
CA GLN A 105 -8.94 16.36 0.95
C GLN A 105 -7.55 15.92 1.40
N TYR A 106 -6.91 15.00 0.74
CA TYR A 106 -5.63 14.42 1.13
C TYR A 106 -4.53 14.88 0.19
N LYS A 107 -3.30 14.93 0.69
CA LYS A 107 -2.13 14.96 -0.19
C LYS A 107 -1.93 13.60 -0.84
N GLY A 108 -1.56 13.63 -2.10
CA GLY A 108 -1.08 12.51 -2.87
C GLY A 108 0.35 12.76 -3.34
N PHE A 109 1.07 11.70 -3.66
CA PHE A 109 2.49 11.74 -4.00
C PHE A 109 2.71 10.86 -5.23
N LEU A 110 3.40 11.39 -6.24
CA LEU A 110 3.71 10.63 -7.46
C LEU A 110 5.14 10.90 -7.93
N ALA A 111 5.67 9.95 -8.69
CA ALA A 111 6.87 10.14 -9.47
C ALA A 111 6.47 10.27 -10.94
N GLU A 112 6.79 11.41 -11.55
CA GLU A 112 6.77 11.59 -13.01
C GLU A 112 8.05 10.96 -13.57
N LEU A 113 7.89 9.97 -14.45
CA LEU A 113 8.97 9.14 -15.00
C LEU A 113 9.34 9.51 -16.43
N ASP A 114 8.45 10.18 -17.15
CA ASP A 114 8.59 10.54 -18.56
C ASP A 114 9.78 11.45 -18.89
N ALA A 115 10.36 12.10 -17.90
CA ALA A 115 11.58 12.90 -18.03
C ALA A 115 12.88 12.06 -17.96
N PHE A 116 12.79 10.75 -17.76
CA PHE A 116 13.93 9.85 -17.55
C PHE A 116 13.84 8.63 -18.45
N ASP A 117 14.99 8.17 -18.95
CA ASP A 117 15.08 7.01 -19.83
C ASP A 117 15.18 5.68 -19.05
N SER A 118 15.43 5.73 -17.75
CA SER A 118 15.61 4.54 -16.92
C SER A 118 15.47 4.83 -15.43
N TYR A 119 15.27 3.78 -14.63
CA TYR A 119 15.35 3.88 -13.17
C TYR A 119 16.67 4.48 -12.69
N ASP A 120 17.79 4.12 -13.30
CA ASP A 120 19.11 4.66 -12.89
C ASP A 120 19.22 6.15 -13.11
N ALA A 121 18.66 6.68 -14.22
CA ALA A 121 18.59 8.11 -14.48
C ALA A 121 17.72 8.83 -13.45
N PHE A 122 16.53 8.29 -13.18
CA PHE A 122 15.66 8.79 -12.12
C PHE A 122 16.33 8.75 -10.74
N ALA A 123 16.94 7.63 -10.38
CA ALA A 123 17.57 7.45 -9.08
C ALA A 123 18.78 8.38 -8.89
N LYS A 124 19.54 8.68 -9.95
CA LYS A 124 20.65 9.67 -9.92
C LYS A 124 20.13 11.08 -9.67
N SER A 125 18.99 11.44 -10.24
CA SER A 125 18.33 12.74 -10.01
C SER A 125 17.75 12.85 -8.60
N GLN A 126 17.14 11.78 -8.10
CA GLN A 126 16.35 11.79 -6.86
C GLN A 126 17.19 11.55 -5.61
N PHE A 127 18.25 10.74 -5.69
CA PHE A 127 19.00 10.27 -4.53
C PHE A 127 20.50 10.59 -4.59
N LYS A 128 21.06 10.97 -3.45
CA LYS A 128 22.53 11.06 -3.27
C LYS A 128 23.19 9.69 -3.48
N SER A 129 24.47 9.68 -3.91
CA SER A 129 25.22 8.44 -4.17
C SER A 129 25.24 7.47 -3.00
N ASN A 130 25.40 7.97 -1.77
CA ASN A 130 25.37 7.15 -0.55
C ASN A 130 24.00 6.46 -0.33
N THR A 131 22.88 7.10 -0.69
CA THR A 131 21.55 6.49 -0.60
C THR A 131 21.40 5.36 -1.62
N ARG A 132 21.82 5.59 -2.86
CA ARG A 132 21.80 4.57 -3.92
C ARG A 132 22.71 3.39 -3.57
N TYR A 133 23.89 3.66 -3.02
CA TYR A 133 24.77 2.61 -2.49
C TYR A 133 24.11 1.79 -1.40
N LYS A 134 23.41 2.44 -0.44
CA LYS A 134 22.68 1.72 0.62
C LYS A 134 21.58 0.82 0.07
N PHE A 135 20.82 1.27 -0.93
CA PHE A 135 19.78 0.45 -1.56
C PHE A 135 20.37 -0.82 -2.19
N ARG A 136 21.42 -0.66 -2.99
CA ARG A 136 22.12 -1.78 -3.62
C ARG A 136 22.69 -2.74 -2.58
N ARG A 137 23.42 -2.23 -1.60
CA ARG A 137 23.98 -3.03 -0.51
C ARG A 137 22.93 -3.82 0.26
N ASN A 138 21.75 -3.25 0.51
CA ASN A 138 20.68 -3.95 1.21
C ASN A 138 20.18 -5.14 0.39
N GLN A 139 20.01 -4.97 -0.91
CA GLN A 139 19.61 -6.05 -1.80
C GLN A 139 20.70 -7.12 -1.92
N GLU A 140 21.96 -6.74 -2.16
CA GLU A 140 23.11 -7.66 -2.21
C GLU A 140 23.23 -8.51 -0.94
N ARG A 141 23.06 -7.88 0.24
CA ARG A 141 23.09 -8.61 1.52
C ARG A 141 21.91 -9.54 1.68
N LEU A 142 20.72 -9.13 1.24
CA LEU A 142 19.54 -9.99 1.27
C LEU A 142 19.77 -11.26 0.44
N GLU A 143 20.28 -11.10 -0.78
CA GLU A 143 20.54 -12.18 -1.74
C GLU A 143 21.73 -13.04 -1.32
N ALA A 144 22.71 -12.50 -0.58
CA ALA A 144 23.81 -13.28 -0.03
C ALA A 144 23.39 -14.15 1.17
N CYS A 145 22.40 -13.68 1.95
CA CYS A 145 21.98 -14.38 3.16
C CYS A 145 20.86 -15.38 2.91
N PHE A 146 20.04 -15.18 1.88
CA PHE A 146 18.81 -15.94 1.64
C PHE A 146 18.66 -16.34 0.16
N ASN A 147 17.91 -17.40 -0.09
CA ASN A 147 17.55 -17.82 -1.44
C ASN A 147 16.37 -17.00 -1.98
N ILE A 148 16.65 -15.81 -2.48
CA ILE A 148 15.66 -14.81 -2.86
C ILE A 148 15.24 -14.93 -4.30
N SER A 149 13.92 -14.90 -4.53
CA SER A 149 13.32 -14.74 -5.84
C SER A 149 12.38 -13.54 -5.91
N TYR A 150 12.26 -12.99 -7.13
CA TYR A 150 11.38 -11.84 -7.42
C TYR A 150 10.44 -12.24 -8.55
N SER A 151 9.15 -12.27 -8.27
CA SER A 151 8.13 -12.61 -9.26
C SER A 151 7.18 -11.45 -9.44
N ILE A 152 6.88 -11.11 -10.70
CA ILE A 152 5.92 -10.08 -11.07
C ILE A 152 4.76 -10.74 -11.84
N TYR A 153 3.55 -10.52 -11.37
CA TYR A 153 2.32 -11.05 -11.94
C TYR A 153 1.45 -9.88 -12.41
N ASN A 154 1.33 -9.70 -13.72
CA ASN A 154 0.43 -8.75 -14.38
C ASN A 154 -0.32 -9.40 -15.55
N GLU A 155 -0.31 -10.73 -15.60
CA GLU A 155 -0.96 -11.59 -16.59
C GLU A 155 -1.96 -12.51 -15.87
N PRO A 156 -2.86 -13.17 -16.61
CA PRO A 156 -3.71 -14.20 -16.05
C PRO A 156 -2.91 -15.25 -15.25
N ILE A 157 -3.35 -15.52 -14.05
CA ILE A 157 -2.71 -16.45 -13.11
C ILE A 157 -3.66 -17.59 -12.77
N GLU A 158 -3.13 -18.79 -12.63
CA GLU A 158 -3.88 -19.96 -12.16
C GLU A 158 -4.36 -19.76 -10.71
N LYS A 159 -5.61 -20.19 -10.45
CA LYS A 159 -6.27 -19.94 -9.16
C LYS A 159 -5.50 -20.48 -7.95
N VAL A 160 -4.84 -21.64 -8.11
CA VAL A 160 -4.06 -22.26 -7.02
C VAL A 160 -2.85 -21.41 -6.67
N ALA A 161 -2.09 -20.97 -7.68
CA ALA A 161 -0.93 -20.08 -7.48
C ALA A 161 -1.36 -18.73 -6.89
N TYR A 162 -2.47 -18.17 -7.39
CA TYR A 162 -3.05 -16.94 -6.85
C TYR A 162 -3.41 -17.09 -5.37
N GLN A 163 -4.08 -18.17 -4.99
CA GLN A 163 -4.46 -18.42 -3.60
C GLN A 163 -3.24 -18.48 -2.68
N ALA A 164 -2.19 -19.20 -3.06
CA ALA A 164 -0.96 -19.29 -2.27
C ALA A 164 -0.33 -17.90 -2.03
N ILE A 165 -0.27 -17.05 -3.07
CA ILE A 165 0.25 -15.69 -2.96
C ILE A 165 -0.63 -14.86 -2.00
N MET A 166 -1.96 -14.93 -2.14
CA MET A 166 -2.87 -14.15 -1.33
C MET A 166 -2.93 -14.60 0.13
N ASP A 167 -2.78 -15.88 0.40
CA ASP A 167 -2.66 -16.42 1.76
C ASP A 167 -1.37 -15.92 2.42
N GLY A 168 -0.24 -15.95 1.70
CA GLY A 168 1.01 -15.35 2.14
C GLY A 168 0.88 -13.84 2.41
N PHE A 169 0.24 -13.10 1.50
CA PHE A 169 0.01 -11.66 1.65
C PHE A 169 -0.84 -11.32 2.88
N LYS A 170 -1.94 -12.07 3.09
CA LYS A 170 -2.78 -11.94 4.29
C LYS A 170 -1.99 -12.21 5.56
N GLY A 171 -1.14 -13.25 5.54
CA GLY A 171 -0.25 -13.59 6.65
C GLY A 171 0.72 -12.46 6.99
N LEU A 172 1.37 -11.86 5.99
CA LEU A 172 2.28 -10.71 6.16
C LEU A 172 1.57 -9.48 6.73
N LEU A 173 0.37 -9.16 6.22
CA LEU A 173 -0.45 -8.07 6.75
C LEU A 173 -0.83 -8.34 8.21
N THR A 174 -1.31 -9.54 8.50
CA THR A 174 -1.72 -9.93 9.86
C THR A 174 -0.57 -9.82 10.85
N LYS A 175 0.63 -10.37 10.50
CA LYS A 175 1.84 -10.27 11.33
C LYS A 175 2.17 -8.80 11.62
N ARG A 176 2.26 -7.97 10.58
CA ARG A 176 2.62 -6.56 10.69
C ARG A 176 1.66 -5.76 11.56
N PHE A 177 0.35 -5.94 11.38
CA PHE A 177 -0.65 -5.16 12.11
C PHE A 177 -0.85 -5.63 13.54
N ASN A 178 -0.65 -6.92 13.82
CA ASN A 178 -0.56 -7.44 15.19
C ASN A 178 0.62 -6.82 15.94
N GLU A 179 1.80 -6.72 15.33
CA GLU A 179 2.97 -6.08 15.93
C GLU A 179 2.80 -4.57 16.17
N LEU A 180 2.00 -3.91 15.32
CA LEU A 180 1.67 -2.49 15.46
C LEU A 180 0.51 -2.23 16.43
N GLU A 181 -0.18 -3.28 16.90
CA GLU A 181 -1.40 -3.20 17.73
C GLU A 181 -2.45 -2.26 17.12
N LYS A 182 -2.63 -2.35 15.80
CA LYS A 182 -3.54 -1.49 15.04
C LYS A 182 -4.52 -2.33 14.24
N ASP A 183 -5.78 -1.87 14.21
CA ASP A 183 -6.76 -2.39 13.27
C ASP A 183 -6.34 -2.03 11.84
N ASN A 184 -6.69 -2.91 10.90
CA ASN A 184 -6.43 -2.71 9.48
C ASN A 184 -7.71 -2.91 8.67
N ASP A 185 -8.13 -1.83 7.99
CA ASP A 185 -9.35 -1.84 7.17
C ASP A 185 -9.27 -2.85 6.01
N ILE A 186 -8.06 -3.12 5.50
CA ILE A 186 -7.83 -4.08 4.40
C ILE A 186 -8.13 -5.50 4.86
N LEU A 187 -7.66 -5.89 6.06
CA LEU A 187 -7.96 -7.20 6.63
C LEU A 187 -9.44 -7.37 6.92
N GLY A 188 -10.12 -6.29 7.35
CA GLY A 188 -11.56 -6.27 7.56
C GLY A 188 -12.40 -6.41 6.28
N THR A 189 -11.80 -6.13 5.12
CA THR A 189 -12.43 -6.23 3.79
C THR A 189 -11.64 -7.15 2.85
N TRP A 190 -10.96 -8.15 3.40
CA TRP A 190 -10.05 -9.00 2.65
C TRP A 190 -10.70 -9.72 1.47
N ASP A 191 -11.90 -10.24 1.66
CA ASP A 191 -12.61 -10.99 0.62
C ASP A 191 -12.90 -10.11 -0.61
N TYR A 192 -13.19 -8.82 -0.41
CA TYR A 192 -13.30 -7.86 -1.50
C TYR A 192 -11.99 -7.73 -2.28
N TYR A 193 -10.86 -7.57 -1.60
CA TYR A 193 -9.55 -7.46 -2.27
C TYR A 193 -9.17 -8.76 -2.96
N TYR A 194 -9.46 -9.90 -2.34
CA TYR A 194 -9.21 -11.20 -2.93
C TYR A 194 -9.93 -11.38 -4.28
N ASP A 195 -11.23 -11.07 -4.32
CA ASP A 195 -12.01 -11.17 -5.56
C ASP A 195 -11.58 -10.13 -6.61
N LEU A 196 -11.34 -8.88 -6.17
CA LEU A 196 -10.97 -7.79 -7.07
C LEU A 196 -9.63 -8.04 -7.74
N ILE A 197 -8.60 -8.39 -6.97
CA ILE A 197 -7.24 -8.57 -7.48
C ILE A 197 -7.22 -9.72 -8.49
N PHE A 198 -7.89 -10.84 -8.19
CA PHE A 198 -7.95 -11.96 -9.13
C PHE A 198 -8.49 -11.55 -10.49
N LYS A 199 -9.62 -10.88 -10.52
CA LYS A 199 -10.25 -10.42 -11.77
C LYS A 199 -9.43 -9.35 -12.49
N MET A 200 -8.87 -8.41 -11.74
CA MET A 200 -8.03 -7.35 -12.30
C MET A 200 -6.72 -7.89 -12.91
N LEU A 201 -6.14 -8.97 -12.36
CA LEU A 201 -4.99 -9.66 -12.96
C LEU A 201 -5.38 -10.30 -14.30
N GLN A 202 -6.56 -10.95 -14.38
CA GLN A 202 -7.06 -11.53 -15.64
C GLN A 202 -7.22 -10.47 -16.75
N GLU A 203 -7.47 -9.21 -16.36
CA GLU A 203 -7.66 -8.08 -17.27
C GLU A 203 -6.39 -7.23 -17.45
N LYS A 204 -5.25 -7.62 -16.87
CA LYS A 204 -3.99 -6.85 -16.88
C LYS A 204 -4.14 -5.45 -16.26
N ARG A 205 -5.09 -5.26 -15.32
CA ARG A 205 -5.37 -4.02 -14.60
C ARG A 205 -4.83 -4.00 -13.17
N ALA A 206 -4.19 -5.08 -12.76
CA ALA A 206 -3.45 -5.18 -11.51
C ALA A 206 -2.07 -5.78 -11.74
N LEU A 207 -1.18 -5.53 -10.79
CA LEU A 207 0.14 -6.10 -10.73
C LEU A 207 0.43 -6.50 -9.29
N LEU A 208 0.89 -7.73 -9.11
CA LEU A 208 1.49 -8.19 -7.86
C LEU A 208 2.98 -8.37 -8.07
N ILE A 209 3.79 -7.81 -7.17
CA ILE A 209 5.18 -8.21 -7.02
C ILE A 209 5.32 -9.01 -5.74
N VAL A 210 5.99 -10.14 -5.84
CA VAL A 210 6.26 -11.06 -4.73
C VAL A 210 7.76 -11.23 -4.58
N ILE A 211 8.27 -10.98 -3.38
CA ILE A 211 9.62 -11.33 -2.96
C ILE A 211 9.50 -12.58 -2.11
N SER A 212 10.17 -13.64 -2.48
CA SER A 212 10.16 -14.90 -1.73
C SER A 212 11.56 -15.26 -1.25
N ASN A 213 11.63 -15.89 -0.09
CA ASN A 213 12.79 -16.66 0.36
C ASN A 213 12.41 -18.12 0.24
N ASP A 214 13.14 -18.87 -0.59
CA ASP A 214 12.67 -20.14 -1.14
C ASP A 214 11.26 -19.96 -1.75
N ASP A 215 10.29 -20.79 -1.40
CA ASP A 215 8.92 -20.69 -1.91
C ASP A 215 8.00 -19.81 -1.02
N LYS A 216 8.53 -19.24 0.08
CA LYS A 216 7.74 -18.49 1.03
C LYS A 216 7.74 -16.99 0.72
N PRO A 217 6.58 -16.36 0.48
CA PRO A 217 6.49 -14.91 0.35
C PRO A 217 6.96 -14.18 1.60
N ILE A 218 7.94 -13.28 1.46
CA ILE A 218 8.45 -12.39 2.50
C ILE A 218 8.12 -10.92 2.23
N GLY A 219 7.68 -10.61 1.03
CA GLY A 219 7.19 -9.29 0.65
C GLY A 219 6.21 -9.39 -0.50
N VAL A 220 5.05 -8.73 -0.39
CA VAL A 220 4.06 -8.65 -1.45
C VAL A 220 3.58 -7.22 -1.58
N SER A 221 3.46 -6.74 -2.82
CA SER A 221 2.88 -5.45 -3.13
C SER A 221 1.90 -5.54 -4.28
N LEU A 222 0.76 -4.90 -4.10
CA LEU A 222 -0.29 -4.70 -5.10
C LEU A 222 -0.21 -3.31 -5.68
N SER A 223 -0.28 -3.22 -6.99
CA SER A 223 -0.54 -1.99 -7.74
C SER A 223 -1.70 -2.17 -8.69
N PHE A 224 -2.47 -1.11 -8.94
CA PHE A 224 -3.46 -1.07 -10.02
C PHE A 224 -2.89 -0.34 -11.23
N LEU A 225 -3.30 -0.73 -12.42
CA LEU A 225 -2.72 -0.27 -13.68
C LEU A 225 -3.78 0.42 -14.55
N SER A 226 -3.42 1.59 -15.08
CA SER A 226 -4.07 2.20 -16.24
C SER A 226 -3.12 2.12 -17.44
N ASP A 227 -3.38 2.82 -18.55
CA ASP A 227 -2.49 2.82 -19.71
C ASP A 227 -1.09 3.40 -19.40
N THR A 228 -1.01 4.41 -18.52
CA THR A 228 0.23 5.16 -18.30
C THR A 228 0.59 5.36 -16.83
N THR A 229 -0.33 5.02 -15.93
CA THR A 229 -0.16 5.23 -14.49
C THR A 229 -0.25 3.93 -13.73
N MET A 230 0.77 3.65 -12.91
CA MET A 230 0.74 2.61 -11.89
C MET A 230 0.32 3.24 -10.56
N PHE A 231 -0.76 2.76 -9.96
CA PHE A 231 -1.23 3.17 -8.63
C PHE A 231 -0.75 2.16 -7.59
N TYR A 232 0.20 2.57 -6.78
CA TYR A 232 0.68 1.78 -5.65
C TYR A 232 -0.39 1.71 -4.57
N ALA A 233 -0.88 0.52 -4.25
CA ALA A 233 -2.07 0.35 -3.43
C ALA A 233 -1.78 -0.25 -2.06
N ILE A 234 -1.39 -1.52 -2.00
CA ILE A 234 -1.19 -2.25 -0.75
C ILE A 234 0.18 -2.92 -0.78
N THR A 235 0.93 -2.78 0.32
CA THR A 235 2.21 -3.48 0.47
C THR A 235 2.38 -4.01 1.88
N SER A 236 2.94 -5.20 1.98
CA SER A 236 3.39 -5.77 3.25
C SER A 236 4.64 -6.60 3.04
N PHE A 237 5.45 -6.66 4.07
CA PHE A 237 6.66 -7.47 4.11
C PHE A 237 6.90 -8.03 5.50
N ASP A 238 7.63 -9.11 5.56
CA ASP A 238 7.99 -9.77 6.80
C ASP A 238 8.92 -8.88 7.62
N THR A 239 8.50 -8.56 8.85
CA THR A 239 9.21 -7.66 9.76
C THR A 239 10.52 -8.24 10.27
N ASP A 240 10.72 -9.55 10.20
CA ASP A 240 11.99 -10.19 10.54
C ASP A 240 13.12 -9.73 9.62
N TYR A 241 12.80 -9.34 8.37
CA TYR A 241 13.75 -8.81 7.37
C TYR A 241 13.92 -7.29 7.43
N TYR A 242 13.55 -6.64 8.53
CA TYR A 242 13.51 -5.16 8.64
C TYR A 242 14.80 -4.48 8.17
N ARG A 243 15.98 -5.01 8.56
CA ARG A 243 17.29 -4.45 8.20
C ARG A 243 17.57 -4.47 6.71
N PHE A 244 17.05 -5.43 5.98
CA PHE A 244 17.24 -5.58 4.54
C PHE A 244 16.38 -4.61 3.70
N ASN A 245 15.44 -3.89 4.33
CA ASN A 245 14.62 -2.85 3.70
C ASN A 245 13.85 -3.35 2.46
N LEU A 246 13.15 -4.47 2.56
CA LEU A 246 12.37 -5.07 1.46
C LEU A 246 11.45 -4.07 0.74
N GLY A 247 10.89 -3.09 1.47
CA GLY A 247 10.05 -2.04 0.88
C GLY A 247 10.76 -1.20 -0.18
N HIS A 248 12.03 -0.86 0.02
CA HIS A 248 12.80 -0.14 -1.00
C HIS A 248 13.14 -1.04 -2.19
N THR A 249 13.51 -2.29 -1.94
CA THR A 249 13.75 -3.28 -3.01
C THR A 249 12.50 -3.45 -3.88
N THR A 250 11.32 -3.58 -3.26
CA THR A 250 10.02 -3.65 -3.96
C THR A 250 9.81 -2.44 -4.86
N ILE A 251 10.00 -1.22 -4.33
CA ILE A 251 9.82 0.01 -5.10
C ILE A 251 10.79 0.06 -6.28
N ILE A 252 12.07 -0.29 -6.10
CA ILE A 252 13.07 -0.32 -7.17
C ILE A 252 12.63 -1.29 -8.29
N LYS A 253 12.19 -2.49 -7.94
CA LYS A 253 11.71 -3.46 -8.93
C LYS A 253 10.48 -2.95 -9.69
N LEU A 254 9.54 -2.29 -9.01
CA LEU A 254 8.36 -1.71 -9.64
C LEU A 254 8.71 -0.51 -10.54
N PHE A 255 9.69 0.32 -10.16
CA PHE A 255 10.16 1.41 -11.04
C PHE A 255 10.82 0.86 -12.31
N ASN A 256 11.71 -0.15 -12.19
CA ASN A 256 12.27 -0.81 -13.36
C ASN A 256 11.15 -1.34 -14.28
N TRP A 257 10.17 -2.04 -13.69
CA TRP A 257 9.04 -2.56 -14.45
C TRP A 257 8.24 -1.43 -15.15
N CYS A 258 8.06 -0.26 -14.50
CA CYS A 258 7.41 0.89 -15.12
C CYS A 258 8.18 1.37 -16.36
N PHE A 259 9.50 1.52 -16.26
CA PHE A 259 10.33 1.92 -17.40
C PHE A 259 10.29 0.90 -18.53
N ASP A 260 10.42 -0.38 -18.19
CA ASP A 260 10.41 -1.48 -19.18
C ASP A 260 9.07 -1.61 -19.91
N ASN A 261 7.96 -1.16 -19.29
CA ASN A 261 6.60 -1.27 -19.84
C ASN A 261 5.97 0.07 -20.23
N GLY A 262 6.75 1.17 -20.27
CA GLY A 262 6.31 2.47 -20.79
C GLY A 262 5.34 3.24 -19.90
N TYR A 263 5.33 2.96 -18.59
CA TYR A 263 4.56 3.74 -17.62
C TYR A 263 5.27 5.07 -17.32
N THR A 264 4.50 6.15 -17.40
CA THR A 264 5.03 7.52 -17.23
C THR A 264 4.80 8.09 -15.84
N ILE A 265 3.89 7.50 -15.06
CA ILE A 265 3.56 7.94 -13.69
C ILE A 265 3.54 6.73 -12.76
N TYR A 266 4.30 6.86 -11.66
CA TYR A 266 4.17 5.97 -10.51
C TYR A 266 3.50 6.74 -9.38
N ASP A 267 2.22 6.47 -9.12
CA ASP A 267 1.44 7.16 -8.10
C ASP A 267 1.45 6.38 -6.79
N PHE A 268 2.08 6.95 -5.76
CA PHE A 268 2.11 6.40 -4.40
C PHE A 268 0.81 6.60 -3.63
N SER A 269 -0.19 7.20 -4.25
CA SER A 269 -1.53 7.40 -3.70
C SER A 269 -1.57 8.26 -2.41
N LYS A 270 -2.66 8.15 -1.67
CA LYS A 270 -2.92 8.93 -0.45
C LYS A 270 -1.98 8.60 0.70
N GLY A 271 -1.83 9.55 1.60
CA GLY A 271 -1.15 9.37 2.88
C GLY A 271 0.27 9.91 2.88
N GLU A 272 0.54 10.67 3.92
CA GLU A 272 1.81 11.36 4.13
C GLU A 272 2.76 10.47 4.94
N TYR A 273 3.69 9.84 4.24
CA TYR A 273 4.73 8.99 4.81
C TYR A 273 6.10 9.44 4.32
N GLU A 274 7.09 9.45 5.21
CA GLU A 274 8.44 9.94 4.91
C GLU A 274 9.08 9.26 3.67
N TYR A 275 8.85 7.95 3.50
CA TYR A 275 9.40 7.23 2.36
C TYR A 275 8.81 7.74 1.03
N LYS A 276 7.53 8.16 0.99
CA LYS A 276 6.91 8.71 -0.22
C LYS A 276 7.61 9.98 -0.64
N ASN A 277 7.84 10.91 0.27
CA ASN A 277 8.56 12.16 -0.01
C ASN A 277 9.97 11.92 -0.58
N ARG A 278 10.59 10.79 -0.24
CA ARG A 278 11.90 10.43 -0.78
C ARG A 278 11.85 9.89 -2.21
N TRP A 279 10.77 9.19 -2.59
CA TRP A 279 10.62 8.51 -3.87
C TRP A 279 9.86 9.32 -4.92
N THR A 280 9.27 10.44 -4.54
CA THR A 280 8.40 11.25 -5.41
C THR A 280 9.05 12.58 -5.76
N ASN A 281 8.75 13.09 -6.94
CA ASN A 281 9.18 14.40 -7.43
C ASN A 281 8.01 15.36 -7.60
N LYS A 282 6.78 14.91 -7.29
CA LYS A 282 5.59 15.75 -7.37
C LYS A 282 4.56 15.42 -6.29
N GLU A 283 4.06 16.47 -5.62
CA GLU A 283 2.89 16.39 -4.75
C GLU A 283 1.66 16.85 -5.50
N TYR A 284 0.50 16.28 -5.14
CA TYR A 284 -0.80 16.69 -5.64
C TYR A 284 -1.86 16.56 -4.55
N THR A 285 -3.06 17.00 -4.83
CA THR A 285 -4.18 16.91 -3.88
C THR A 285 -5.25 15.97 -4.41
N TYR A 286 -5.73 15.06 -3.58
CA TYR A 286 -6.99 14.38 -3.82
C TYR A 286 -8.14 15.33 -3.50
N GLU A 287 -9.11 15.40 -4.41
CA GLU A 287 -10.27 16.26 -4.30
C GLU A 287 -11.55 15.44 -4.27
N ASN A 288 -12.54 15.93 -3.54
CA ASN A 288 -13.92 15.53 -3.74
C ASN A 288 -14.56 16.50 -4.73
N HIS A 289 -15.07 16.00 -5.86
CA HIS A 289 -15.80 16.80 -6.80
C HIS A 289 -17.31 16.67 -6.57
N VAL A 290 -17.99 17.80 -6.37
CA VAL A 290 -19.43 17.83 -6.16
C VAL A 290 -20.07 18.50 -7.36
N LEU A 291 -20.67 17.71 -8.27
CA LEU A 291 -21.42 18.21 -9.43
C LEU A 291 -22.89 18.32 -9.06
N TYR A 292 -23.57 19.34 -9.54
CA TYR A 292 -24.98 19.55 -9.21
C TYR A 292 -25.71 20.39 -10.25
N ASP A 293 -27.04 20.20 -10.34
CA ASP A 293 -27.92 21.09 -11.08
C ASP A 293 -28.10 22.41 -10.34
N SER A 294 -27.53 23.49 -10.87
CA SER A 294 -27.62 24.82 -10.26
C SER A 294 -29.01 25.45 -10.36
N LYS A 295 -29.89 24.95 -11.24
CA LYS A 295 -31.29 25.39 -11.35
C LYS A 295 -32.20 24.72 -10.32
N SER A 296 -31.76 23.65 -9.68
CA SER A 296 -32.48 22.98 -8.59
C SER A 296 -32.05 23.53 -7.23
N MET A 297 -32.97 24.12 -6.48
CA MET A 297 -32.71 24.58 -5.11
C MET A 297 -32.27 23.44 -4.18
N VAL A 298 -32.91 22.26 -4.31
CA VAL A 298 -32.59 21.07 -3.52
C VAL A 298 -31.18 20.58 -3.81
N ALA A 299 -30.85 20.40 -5.11
CA ALA A 299 -29.51 19.93 -5.50
C ALA A 299 -28.43 20.93 -5.08
N SER A 300 -28.69 22.23 -5.21
CA SER A 300 -27.78 23.31 -4.78
C SER A 300 -27.56 23.32 -3.27
N ALA A 301 -28.62 23.11 -2.47
CA ALA A 301 -28.52 23.04 -1.01
C ALA A 301 -27.69 21.82 -0.57
N ILE A 302 -27.95 20.64 -1.16
CA ILE A 302 -27.20 19.41 -0.95
C ILE A 302 -25.72 19.61 -1.29
N ALA A 303 -25.41 20.18 -2.45
CA ALA A 303 -24.04 20.41 -2.88
C ALA A 303 -23.28 21.36 -1.94
N LYS A 304 -23.90 22.45 -1.49
CA LYS A 304 -23.32 23.37 -0.52
C LYS A 304 -23.07 22.70 0.82
N PHE A 305 -24.03 21.91 1.31
CA PHE A 305 -23.86 21.13 2.55
C PHE A 305 -22.68 20.16 2.45
N ILE A 306 -22.58 19.40 1.37
CA ILE A 306 -21.48 18.47 1.15
C ILE A 306 -20.15 19.20 1.09
N LYS A 307 -20.06 20.31 0.34
CA LYS A 307 -18.88 21.18 0.30
C LYS A 307 -18.45 21.59 1.71
N SER A 308 -19.37 22.13 2.50
CA SER A 308 -19.08 22.60 3.86
C SER A 308 -18.67 21.46 4.79
N LYS A 309 -19.34 20.29 4.71
CA LYS A 309 -19.02 19.09 5.48
C LYS A 309 -17.57 18.63 5.22
N TYR A 310 -17.16 18.52 3.97
CA TYR A 310 -15.82 18.02 3.62
C TYR A 310 -14.74 19.09 3.84
N ALA A 311 -15.05 20.36 3.65
CA ALA A 311 -14.16 21.46 4.01
C ALA A 311 -13.90 21.50 5.52
N LEU A 312 -14.93 21.33 6.35
CA LEU A 312 -14.79 21.24 7.80
C LEU A 312 -13.98 19.98 8.19
N LYS A 313 -14.26 18.84 7.57
CA LYS A 313 -13.50 17.59 7.81
C LYS A 313 -12.02 17.79 7.51
N GLN A 314 -11.68 18.48 6.41
CA GLN A 314 -10.30 18.77 6.05
C GLN A 314 -9.67 19.73 7.05
N TYR A 315 -10.35 20.82 7.41
CA TYR A 315 -9.88 21.77 8.43
C TYR A 315 -9.56 21.08 9.76
N LEU A 316 -10.44 20.18 10.24
CA LEU A 316 -10.21 19.44 11.47
C LEU A 316 -9.00 18.49 11.35
N ARG A 317 -8.77 17.92 10.16
CA ARG A 317 -7.60 17.08 9.87
C ARG A 317 -6.31 17.92 9.92
N ASP A 318 -6.29 19.08 9.27
CA ASP A 318 -5.14 19.98 9.24
C ASP A 318 -4.76 20.49 10.65
N LYS A 319 -5.74 20.56 11.56
CA LYS A 319 -5.53 20.87 12.97
C LYS A 319 -5.18 19.66 13.83
N ASN A 320 -4.99 18.48 13.24
CA ASN A 320 -4.70 17.21 13.94
C ASN A 320 -5.70 16.88 15.06
N VAL A 321 -6.97 17.31 14.91
CA VAL A 321 -8.01 17.08 15.91
C VAL A 321 -8.27 15.59 16.14
N ASN A 322 -8.16 14.78 15.09
CA ASN A 322 -8.31 13.32 15.19
C ASN A 322 -7.25 12.71 16.12
N GLU A 323 -5.99 13.13 16.01
CA GLU A 323 -4.92 12.62 16.90
C GLU A 323 -5.15 13.05 18.35
N LYS A 324 -5.58 14.30 18.56
CA LYS A 324 -5.93 14.81 19.87
C LYS A 324 -7.10 14.04 20.47
N TYR A 325 -8.12 13.75 19.68
CA TYR A 325 -9.28 12.96 20.11
C TYR A 325 -8.88 11.52 20.46
N VAL A 326 -8.06 10.86 19.64
CA VAL A 326 -7.55 9.51 19.92
C VAL A 326 -6.73 9.51 21.22
N LYS A 327 -5.84 10.50 21.42
CA LYS A 327 -5.07 10.65 22.65
C LYS A 327 -5.99 10.85 23.87
N LEU A 328 -7.01 11.70 23.76
CA LEU A 328 -7.97 11.92 24.82
C LEU A 328 -8.80 10.68 25.14
N LYS A 329 -9.28 9.99 24.12
CA LYS A 329 -10.01 8.71 24.27
C LYS A 329 -9.15 7.64 24.93
N PHE A 330 -7.86 7.61 24.61
CA PHE A 330 -6.89 6.69 25.20
C PHE A 330 -6.68 7.02 26.70
N LEU A 331 -6.53 8.30 27.04
CA LEU A 331 -6.44 8.75 28.44
C LEU A 331 -7.69 8.41 29.26
N LEU A 332 -8.89 8.59 28.66
CA LEU A 332 -10.15 8.31 29.33
C LEU A 332 -10.47 6.80 29.46
N LYS A 333 -10.04 5.97 28.53
CA LYS A 333 -10.32 4.53 28.56
C LYS A 333 -9.38 3.69 29.41
N GLY A 334 -8.31 4.29 29.95
CA GLY A 334 -7.40 3.63 30.90
C GLY A 334 -6.77 2.31 30.38
N LYS A 335 -6.82 2.02 29.10
CA LYS A 335 -6.17 0.85 28.53
C LYS A 335 -4.66 1.07 28.58
N LYS A 336 -3.98 0.37 29.50
CA LYS A 336 -2.53 0.21 29.40
C LYS A 336 -2.22 -0.31 28.00
N ARG A 337 -1.40 0.40 27.25
CA ARG A 337 -0.71 -0.16 26.08
C ARG A 337 -0.03 -1.43 26.60
N GLN A 338 -0.46 -2.59 26.16
CA GLN A 338 0.40 -3.76 26.24
C GLN A 338 1.52 -3.47 25.24
N THR A 339 2.58 -2.86 25.71
CA THR A 339 3.84 -2.83 24.98
C THR A 339 4.19 -4.30 24.76
N VAL A 340 4.19 -4.73 23.49
CA VAL A 340 4.86 -5.97 23.14
C VAL A 340 6.29 -5.77 23.62
N THR A 341 6.59 -6.32 24.79
CA THR A 341 7.89 -6.18 25.40
C THR A 341 8.82 -7.02 24.53
N ARG A 342 9.51 -6.38 23.58
CA ARG A 342 10.61 -7.05 22.89
C ARG A 342 11.51 -7.58 23.98
N ARG A 343 11.74 -8.89 23.98
CA ARG A 343 12.66 -9.52 24.91
C ARG A 343 13.98 -8.78 24.79
N LYS A 344 14.50 -8.31 25.92
CA LYS A 344 15.83 -7.72 25.93
C LYS A 344 16.83 -8.86 25.72
N TYR A 345 17.88 -8.57 25.00
CA TYR A 345 18.92 -9.54 24.73
C TYR A 345 20.27 -8.85 24.57
N THR A 346 21.31 -9.61 24.80
CA THR A 346 22.69 -9.19 24.56
C THR A 346 23.35 -10.16 23.58
N ILE A 347 24.19 -9.64 22.67
CA ILE A 347 25.00 -10.44 21.75
C ILE A 347 26.42 -10.46 22.27
N ALA A 348 26.96 -11.67 22.49
CA ALA A 348 28.36 -11.91 22.81
C ALA A 348 29.04 -12.64 21.64
N TYR A 349 29.91 -11.97 20.90
CA TYR A 349 30.73 -12.60 19.86
C TYR A 349 31.80 -13.46 20.46
N LEU A 350 32.10 -14.62 19.87
CA LEU A 350 33.04 -15.59 20.31
C LEU A 350 34.19 -15.75 19.33
N GLU A 351 35.42 -15.85 19.81
CA GLU A 351 36.60 -16.04 18.97
C GLU A 351 36.75 -17.49 18.48
N ALA A 352 36.23 -18.45 19.25
CA ALA A 352 36.28 -19.87 18.90
C ALA A 352 34.91 -20.52 19.02
N LYS A 353 34.70 -21.61 18.28
CA LYS A 353 33.51 -22.44 18.39
C LYS A 353 33.49 -23.16 19.73
N GLU A 354 32.35 -23.12 20.43
CA GLU A 354 32.15 -23.88 21.66
C GLU A 354 31.77 -25.34 21.35
N ASP A 355 31.96 -26.21 22.33
CA ASP A 355 31.47 -27.59 22.23
C ASP A 355 29.94 -27.62 22.25
N THR A 356 29.34 -28.06 21.17
CA THR A 356 27.89 -28.15 20.98
C THR A 356 27.31 -29.51 21.41
N SER A 357 28.12 -30.47 21.81
CA SER A 357 27.70 -31.84 22.13
C SER A 357 26.60 -31.94 23.18
N VAL A 358 26.58 -31.01 24.11
CA VAL A 358 25.60 -30.92 25.21
C VAL A 358 24.44 -29.95 24.94
N MET A 359 24.40 -29.32 23.77
CA MET A 359 23.39 -28.35 23.40
C MET A 359 22.28 -28.98 22.56
N GLU A 360 21.13 -28.34 22.50
CA GLU A 360 19.99 -28.74 21.65
C GLU A 360 19.98 -27.93 20.35
N LEU A 361 20.13 -28.61 19.20
CA LEU A 361 19.97 -27.97 17.89
C LEU A 361 18.50 -27.55 17.71
N ILE A 362 18.26 -26.30 17.31
CA ILE A 362 16.94 -25.76 17.13
C ILE A 362 16.69 -25.32 15.68
N ASP A 363 15.43 -25.39 15.26
CA ASP A 363 14.95 -24.84 13.99
C ASP A 363 14.25 -23.49 14.27
N LEU A 364 14.72 -22.43 13.60
CA LEU A 364 14.12 -21.09 13.66
C LEU A 364 12.68 -21.05 13.14
N ASN A 365 12.24 -22.04 12.35
CA ASN A 365 10.89 -22.08 11.81
C ASN A 365 9.86 -22.58 12.84
N ARG A 366 10.29 -23.19 13.93
CA ARG A 366 9.39 -23.57 15.02
C ARG A 366 8.85 -22.32 15.70
N VAL A 367 7.58 -22.34 16.05
CA VAL A 367 6.87 -21.22 16.71
C VAL A 367 7.58 -20.76 17.98
N ASP A 368 8.09 -21.73 18.77
CA ASP A 368 8.78 -21.48 20.05
C ASP A 368 10.04 -20.64 19.90
N PHE A 369 10.68 -20.66 18.72
CA PHE A 369 11.94 -19.99 18.42
C PHE A 369 11.80 -18.85 17.41
N SER A 370 10.57 -18.57 16.95
CA SER A 370 10.31 -17.55 15.93
C SER A 370 10.81 -16.15 16.31
N PHE A 371 10.86 -15.83 17.60
CA PHE A 371 11.37 -14.56 18.11
C PHE A 371 12.88 -14.35 17.86
N LEU A 372 13.64 -15.44 17.65
CA LEU A 372 15.08 -15.37 17.33
C LEU A 372 15.33 -14.93 15.89
N LYS A 373 14.35 -15.11 14.97
CA LYS A 373 14.53 -14.79 13.55
C LYS A 373 15.02 -13.37 13.34
N SER A 374 14.33 -12.39 13.89
CA SER A 374 14.70 -10.99 13.73
C SER A 374 16.11 -10.70 14.29
N ILE A 375 16.49 -11.34 15.38
CA ILE A 375 17.81 -11.18 16.00
C ILE A 375 18.90 -11.77 15.11
N VAL A 376 18.71 -13.01 14.65
CA VAL A 376 19.65 -13.71 13.77
C VAL A 376 19.77 -12.98 12.43
N TYR A 377 18.67 -12.52 11.86
CA TYR A 377 18.65 -11.78 10.59
C TYR A 377 19.30 -10.40 10.72
N ASP A 378 19.18 -9.73 11.87
CA ASP A 378 19.92 -8.50 12.15
C ASP A 378 21.44 -8.73 12.19
N GLU A 379 21.91 -9.87 12.71
CA GLU A 379 23.33 -10.22 12.71
C GLU A 379 23.81 -10.62 11.31
N LEU A 380 23.04 -11.41 10.55
CA LEU A 380 23.31 -11.71 9.15
C LEU A 380 23.41 -10.44 8.31
N TYR A 381 22.58 -9.42 8.57
CA TYR A 381 22.71 -8.14 7.88
C TYR A 381 24.05 -7.45 8.18
N LYS A 382 24.60 -7.57 9.39
CA LYS A 382 25.90 -6.98 9.75
C LYS A 382 27.07 -7.74 9.12
N LYS A 383 27.03 -9.06 9.18
CA LYS A 383 28.03 -10.00 8.64
C LYS A 383 27.31 -11.01 7.74
N PRO A 384 27.25 -10.74 6.43
CA PRO A 384 26.48 -11.57 5.50
C PRO A 384 27.13 -12.93 5.30
N GLU A 385 26.37 -13.98 5.56
CA GLU A 385 26.65 -15.38 5.20
C GLU A 385 25.32 -16.09 4.94
N ALA A 386 25.34 -17.23 4.25
CA ALA A 386 24.13 -17.96 3.92
C ALA A 386 23.45 -18.51 5.18
N ILE A 387 22.15 -18.24 5.34
CA ILE A 387 21.36 -18.74 6.49
C ILE A 387 21.39 -20.27 6.57
N SER A 388 21.51 -20.96 5.46
CA SER A 388 21.60 -22.42 5.38
C SER A 388 22.88 -22.98 6.01
N GLY A 389 23.93 -22.17 6.14
CA GLY A 389 25.18 -22.52 6.83
C GLY A 389 25.13 -22.34 8.34
N LEU A 390 24.08 -21.65 8.86
CA LEU A 390 23.98 -21.42 10.30
C LEU A 390 23.43 -22.64 11.05
N GLN A 391 24.06 -22.97 12.16
CA GLN A 391 23.53 -23.89 13.16
C GLN A 391 23.21 -23.12 14.43
N ILE A 392 22.03 -23.32 14.98
CA ILE A 392 21.57 -22.59 16.17
C ILE A 392 21.25 -23.58 17.27
N TYR A 393 21.85 -23.39 18.41
CA TYR A 393 21.76 -24.29 19.56
C TYR A 393 21.14 -23.56 20.74
N LYS A 394 20.30 -24.26 21.49
CA LYS A 394 19.85 -23.84 22.83
C LYS A 394 20.76 -24.44 23.89
N THR A 395 21.27 -23.60 24.76
CA THR A 395 22.08 -24.10 25.86
C THR A 395 21.22 -24.68 27.00
N LYS A 396 21.66 -25.77 27.63
CA LYS A 396 20.94 -26.42 28.74
C LYS A 396 21.26 -25.81 30.12
N SER A 397 21.74 -24.58 30.19
CA SER A 397 22.12 -23.92 31.45
C SER A 397 20.91 -23.67 32.36
N LEU A 398 21.09 -23.90 33.68
CA LEU A 398 20.17 -23.51 34.75
C LEU A 398 20.27 -21.98 34.97
N GLY A 399 19.61 -21.20 34.14
CA GLY A 399 19.65 -19.74 34.22
C GLY A 399 18.92 -19.09 33.05
N ASN A 400 19.34 -17.89 32.67
CA ASN A 400 18.79 -17.17 31.52
C ASN A 400 18.95 -18.01 30.27
N ALA A 401 17.86 -18.12 29.48
CA ALA A 401 17.90 -18.85 28.21
C ALA A 401 18.90 -18.18 27.26
N SER A 402 19.88 -18.95 26.82
CA SER A 402 20.88 -18.50 25.86
C SER A 402 20.92 -19.42 24.65
N TYR A 403 21.25 -18.81 23.51
CA TYR A 403 21.30 -19.49 22.23
C TYR A 403 22.65 -19.23 21.60
N TYR A 404 23.25 -20.28 21.11
CA TYR A 404 24.57 -20.23 20.48
C TYR A 404 24.37 -20.38 18.97
N VAL A 405 24.85 -19.41 18.20
CA VAL A 405 24.78 -19.39 16.73
C VAL A 405 26.17 -19.65 16.20
N VAL A 406 26.30 -20.68 15.36
CA VAL A 406 27.53 -21.11 14.71
C VAL A 406 27.39 -20.91 13.22
N GLY A 407 28.24 -20.09 12.64
CA GLY A 407 28.36 -19.86 11.21
C GLY A 407 29.77 -20.16 10.69
N GLU A 408 30.01 -19.85 9.45
CA GLU A 408 31.35 -19.88 8.83
C GLU A 408 32.15 -18.64 9.25
N GLU A 409 31.53 -17.48 9.14
CA GLU A 409 32.15 -16.16 9.40
C GLU A 409 32.00 -15.67 10.84
N VAL A 410 30.94 -16.11 11.53
CA VAL A 410 30.65 -15.62 12.90
C VAL A 410 30.13 -16.69 13.82
N ASN A 411 30.62 -16.61 15.07
CA ASN A 411 30.08 -17.37 16.19
C ASN A 411 29.65 -16.37 17.28
N TYR A 412 28.43 -16.52 17.79
CA TYR A 412 27.94 -15.63 18.85
C TYR A 412 26.88 -16.29 19.73
N LYS A 413 26.74 -15.76 20.94
CA LYS A 413 25.65 -16.09 21.86
C LYS A 413 24.60 -14.99 21.88
N ILE A 414 23.35 -15.39 21.89
CA ILE A 414 22.19 -14.54 22.21
C ILE A 414 21.80 -14.88 23.62
N ILE A 415 21.93 -13.93 24.52
CA ILE A 415 21.58 -14.06 25.93
C ILE A 415 20.32 -13.25 26.16
N LEU A 416 19.24 -13.91 26.62
CA LEU A 416 18.00 -13.22 26.96
C LEU A 416 18.07 -12.72 28.42
N ASP A 417 17.67 -11.45 28.59
CA ASP A 417 17.63 -10.80 29.93
C ASP A 417 16.38 -11.23 30.72
#